data_3cb9e98154e5f8876c847c351bb1bc28
#
_entry.id   3cb9e98154e5f8876c847c351bb1bc28
#
_cell.length_a   1.000
_cell.length_b   1.000
_cell.length_c   1.000
_cell.angle_alpha   90.00
_cell.angle_beta   90.00
_cell.angle_gamma   90.00
#
_symmetry.space_group_name_H-M   'P 1'
#
loop_
_entity.id
_entity.type
_entity.pdbx_description
1 polymer ?
#
loop_
_entity_poly.entity_id
_entity_poly.type
_entity_poly.pdbx_seq_one_letter_code
_entity_poly.pdbx_strand_id
1 'polypeptide(L)'
;LTRKTWAFFENLIGPDDNWLPPDNYQENPEPRIAHRTSPTNIGLSLLSSLAAHDFGYLTTLQLLDRSQKTLSTMQELERYKGHFLNWYHTQTLLPLYPRYVSTVDSGNLAASLLTFKEGILSLYTLPVLRDDLYKGLTDTIAVLREKTKEPGAFQKIIEDHQEIGTTASVRLSSAKTFLEKLLPAAEAFLDKQKTIGTTESIWWAETLVKQCSNASFELTTLTGWMQDVDQHPKLSEVFRMPVHIPSLNDLMNMTDVLLPRLEKTILNEQGPEEKEWMIELESRIRNARLMAAEMIESIDTLAKQCIELADYQYDFLFDPAQHFFSIGYNVEDHRRDPGCYDLLGSEARLGVYVAIAQGKIPQESWFALGRQLTNTGK
;
A
#
# COMPACT_ATOMS: atom_id res chain seq x y z
N LEU A 1 -5.27 -17.78 -3.44
CA LEU A 1 -3.93 -17.78 -2.84
C LEU A 1 -3.53 -16.38 -2.39
N THR A 2 -3.52 -15.37 -3.26
CA THR A 2 -3.06 -13.98 -3.02
C THR A 2 -3.68 -13.37 -1.76
N ARG A 3 -5.01 -13.50 -1.58
CA ARG A 3 -5.70 -12.97 -0.39
C ARG A 3 -5.23 -13.64 0.91
N LYS A 4 -4.94 -14.94 0.89
CA LYS A 4 -4.38 -15.66 2.05
C LYS A 4 -2.92 -15.26 2.32
N THR A 5 -2.13 -14.99 1.28
CA THR A 5 -0.77 -14.47 1.43
C THR A 5 -0.79 -13.08 2.08
N TRP A 6 -1.68 -12.19 1.63
CA TRP A 6 -1.84 -10.87 2.25
C TRP A 6 -2.25 -10.96 3.72
N ALA A 7 -3.05 -11.96 4.11
CA ALA A 7 -3.47 -12.15 5.50
C ALA A 7 -2.28 -12.26 6.48
N PHE A 8 -1.13 -12.78 6.05
CA PHE A 8 0.10 -12.78 6.86
C PHE A 8 0.50 -11.36 7.26
N PHE A 9 0.64 -10.46 6.28
CA PHE A 9 1.02 -9.07 6.53
C PHE A 9 -0.08 -8.28 7.25
N GLU A 10 -1.35 -8.56 6.93
CA GLU A 10 -2.49 -7.89 7.53
C GLU A 10 -2.63 -8.21 9.04
N ASN A 11 -2.36 -9.47 9.41
CA ASN A 11 -2.53 -9.95 10.79
C ASN A 11 -1.29 -9.72 11.65
N LEU A 12 -0.09 -9.80 11.09
CA LEU A 12 1.15 -9.81 11.86
C LEU A 12 1.89 -8.47 11.87
N ILE A 13 1.47 -7.49 11.07
CA ILE A 13 2.07 -6.15 11.07
C ILE A 13 1.12 -5.18 11.75
N GLY A 14 1.48 -4.76 12.94
CA GLY A 14 0.68 -3.88 13.78
C GLY A 14 1.51 -3.12 14.81
N PRO A 15 0.84 -2.41 15.72
CA PRO A 15 1.50 -1.58 16.73
C PRO A 15 2.40 -2.37 17.67
N ASP A 16 2.10 -3.63 17.95
CA ASP A 16 2.88 -4.47 18.88
C ASP A 16 4.31 -4.73 18.38
N ASP A 17 4.50 -4.75 17.05
CA ASP A 17 5.79 -4.91 16.39
C ASP A 17 6.22 -3.62 15.65
N ASN A 18 5.75 -2.46 16.11
CA ASN A 18 6.09 -1.15 15.56
C ASN A 18 5.89 -1.05 14.03
N TRP A 19 4.87 -1.73 13.51
CA TRP A 19 4.55 -1.79 12.07
C TRP A 19 5.65 -2.41 11.19
N LEU A 20 6.55 -3.19 11.80
CA LEU A 20 7.57 -3.97 11.08
C LEU A 20 7.07 -5.40 10.86
N PRO A 21 7.40 -6.04 9.72
CA PRO A 21 7.06 -7.43 9.48
C PRO A 21 7.92 -8.35 10.34
N PRO A 22 7.36 -9.44 10.90
CA PRO A 22 8.17 -10.47 11.50
C PRO A 22 8.96 -11.23 10.44
N ASP A 23 10.05 -11.89 10.84
CA ASP A 23 10.86 -12.72 9.95
C ASP A 23 10.06 -13.91 9.41
N ASN A 24 9.37 -14.58 10.30
CA ASN A 24 8.52 -15.72 9.95
C ASN A 24 7.46 -15.99 11.02
N TYR A 25 6.50 -16.83 10.65
CA TYR A 25 5.51 -17.43 11.53
C TYR A 25 5.63 -18.94 11.45
N GLN A 26 5.99 -19.56 12.56
CA GLN A 26 6.07 -21.02 12.68
C GLN A 26 4.71 -21.56 13.15
N GLU A 27 4.12 -22.49 12.41
CA GLU A 27 2.83 -23.12 12.78
C GLU A 27 3.02 -24.37 13.66
N ASN A 28 4.10 -25.14 13.41
CA ASN A 28 4.36 -26.41 14.08
C ASN A 28 5.78 -26.42 14.67
N PRO A 29 6.02 -27.05 15.86
CA PRO A 29 5.05 -27.78 16.70
C PRO A 29 4.09 -26.87 17.47
N GLU A 30 4.43 -25.59 17.66
CA GLU A 30 3.61 -24.57 18.32
C GLU A 30 3.62 -23.27 17.53
N PRO A 31 2.50 -22.55 17.45
CA PRO A 31 2.43 -21.25 16.81
C PRO A 31 3.42 -20.26 17.45
N ARG A 32 4.35 -19.72 16.67
CA ARG A 32 5.35 -18.78 17.13
C ARG A 32 5.67 -17.73 16.08
N ILE A 33 5.64 -16.47 16.50
CA ILE A 33 6.09 -15.32 15.70
C ILE A 33 7.56 -15.06 16.02
N ALA A 34 8.38 -14.89 14.98
CA ALA A 34 9.75 -14.43 15.13
C ALA A 34 9.81 -12.90 15.14
N HIS A 35 9.80 -12.29 16.34
CA HIS A 35 9.81 -10.83 16.56
C HIS A 35 11.16 -10.19 16.20
N ARG A 36 11.61 -10.43 14.97
CA ARG A 36 12.79 -9.83 14.36
C ARG A 36 12.51 -9.58 12.89
N THR A 37 13.21 -8.63 12.30
CA THR A 37 13.06 -8.27 10.88
C THR A 37 14.39 -7.95 10.24
N SER A 38 14.47 -8.09 8.92
CA SER A 38 15.61 -7.67 8.10
C SER A 38 15.20 -6.55 7.14
N PRO A 39 16.14 -5.81 6.55
CA PRO A 39 15.82 -4.83 5.51
C PRO A 39 15.07 -5.43 4.32
N THR A 40 15.41 -6.66 3.91
CA THR A 40 14.66 -7.39 2.87
C THR A 40 13.20 -7.61 3.27
N ASN A 41 12.93 -8.04 4.50
CA ASN A 41 11.57 -8.26 4.98
C ASN A 41 10.75 -6.96 4.99
N ILE A 42 11.36 -5.86 5.44
CA ILE A 42 10.71 -4.53 5.44
C ILE A 42 10.36 -4.10 4.01
N GLY A 43 11.32 -4.23 3.08
CA GLY A 43 11.09 -3.91 1.67
C GLY A 43 9.96 -4.72 1.05
N LEU A 44 9.94 -6.04 1.28
CA LEU A 44 8.86 -6.92 0.81
C LEU A 44 7.51 -6.58 1.43
N SER A 45 7.48 -6.15 2.69
CA SER A 45 6.25 -5.72 3.36
C SER A 45 5.64 -4.47 2.72
N LEU A 46 6.47 -3.48 2.38
CA LEU A 46 6.01 -2.27 1.66
C LEU A 46 5.44 -2.63 0.28
N LEU A 47 6.14 -3.48 -0.49
CA LEU A 47 5.65 -3.95 -1.80
C LEU A 47 4.39 -4.81 -1.66
N SER A 48 4.27 -5.61 -0.61
CA SER A 48 3.06 -6.39 -0.34
C SER A 48 1.87 -5.50 -0.01
N SER A 49 2.08 -4.37 0.69
CA SER A 49 1.04 -3.39 0.96
C SER A 49 0.58 -2.69 -0.31
N LEU A 50 1.51 -2.32 -1.21
CA LEU A 50 1.19 -1.77 -2.52
C LEU A 50 0.41 -2.77 -3.38
N ALA A 51 0.85 -4.04 -3.43
CA ALA A 51 0.15 -5.10 -4.13
C ALA A 51 -1.25 -5.36 -3.54
N ALA A 52 -1.41 -5.30 -2.21
CA ALA A 52 -2.71 -5.46 -1.57
C ALA A 52 -3.68 -4.34 -1.96
N HIS A 53 -3.20 -3.11 -2.13
CA HIS A 53 -3.98 -2.03 -2.71
C HIS A 53 -4.36 -2.34 -4.16
N ASP A 54 -3.42 -2.81 -4.99
CA ASP A 54 -3.68 -3.16 -6.39
C ASP A 54 -4.67 -4.32 -6.56
N PHE A 55 -4.73 -5.23 -5.58
CA PHE A 55 -5.73 -6.30 -5.54
C PHE A 55 -7.05 -5.89 -4.86
N GLY A 56 -7.21 -4.65 -4.44
CA GLY A 56 -8.43 -4.16 -3.79
C GLY A 56 -8.63 -4.67 -2.36
N TYR A 57 -7.57 -5.12 -1.68
CA TYR A 57 -7.63 -5.54 -0.26
C TYR A 57 -7.46 -4.36 0.69
N LEU A 58 -6.78 -3.30 0.25
CA LEU A 58 -6.60 -2.04 0.97
C LEU A 58 -7.17 -0.88 0.15
N THR A 59 -7.75 0.09 0.84
CA THR A 59 -8.03 1.41 0.26
C THR A 59 -6.75 2.25 0.17
N THR A 60 -6.79 3.36 -0.56
CA THR A 60 -5.65 4.27 -0.66
C THR A 60 -5.28 4.85 0.70
N LEU A 61 -6.25 5.26 1.51
CA LEU A 61 -6.01 5.74 2.87
C LEU A 61 -5.31 4.69 3.74
N GLN A 62 -5.74 3.43 3.66
CA GLN A 62 -5.12 2.36 4.43
C GLN A 62 -3.67 2.10 3.99
N LEU A 63 -3.40 2.13 2.68
CA LEU A 63 -2.05 2.00 2.15
C LEU A 63 -1.15 3.12 2.69
N LEU A 64 -1.60 4.37 2.61
CA LEU A 64 -0.83 5.53 3.06
C LEU A 64 -0.59 5.49 4.58
N ASP A 65 -1.62 5.22 5.38
CA ASP A 65 -1.51 5.13 6.85
C ASP A 65 -0.53 4.04 7.31
N ARG A 66 -0.65 2.82 6.76
CA ARG A 66 0.26 1.71 7.08
C ARG A 66 1.70 2.03 6.69
N SER A 67 1.88 2.57 5.50
CA SER A 67 3.20 2.92 4.98
C SER A 67 3.86 4.04 5.78
N GLN A 68 3.10 5.05 6.17
CA GLN A 68 3.58 6.13 7.03
C GLN A 68 4.11 5.59 8.37
N LYS A 69 3.37 4.69 8.99
CA LYS A 69 3.78 4.06 10.26
C LYS A 69 5.06 3.23 10.10
N THR A 70 5.13 2.42 9.03
CA THR A 70 6.34 1.62 8.74
C THR A 70 7.56 2.51 8.46
N LEU A 71 7.43 3.54 7.59
CA LEU A 71 8.55 4.42 7.26
C LEU A 71 8.97 5.29 8.45
N SER A 72 8.02 5.72 9.30
CA SER A 72 8.35 6.43 10.55
C SER A 72 9.19 5.55 11.49
N THR A 73 8.80 4.29 11.69
CA THR A 73 9.61 3.34 12.47
C THR A 73 11.00 3.12 11.85
N MET A 74 11.10 3.02 10.53
CA MET A 74 12.38 2.87 9.86
C MET A 74 13.34 4.06 10.11
N GLN A 75 12.81 5.27 10.30
CA GLN A 75 13.63 6.44 10.64
C GLN A 75 14.27 6.34 12.03
N GLU A 76 13.66 5.60 12.94
CA GLU A 76 14.15 5.38 14.31
C GLU A 76 15.20 4.27 14.41
N LEU A 77 15.28 3.37 13.40
CA LEU A 77 16.22 2.27 13.41
C LEU A 77 17.67 2.76 13.29
N GLU A 78 18.57 2.16 14.07
CA GLU A 78 20.02 2.43 13.98
C GLU A 78 20.54 2.06 12.58
N ARG A 79 21.33 2.96 11.99
CA ARG A 79 21.91 2.77 10.64
C ARG A 79 23.41 2.99 10.67
N TYR A 80 24.12 2.34 9.75
CA TYR A 80 25.54 2.55 9.54
C TYR A 80 25.79 3.10 8.12
N LYS A 81 26.31 4.33 8.00
CA LYS A 81 26.54 5.02 6.73
C LYS A 81 25.30 5.04 5.79
N GLY A 82 24.13 5.21 6.37
CA GLY A 82 22.84 5.17 5.68
C GLY A 82 22.24 3.78 5.57
N HIS A 83 23.02 2.70 5.58
CA HIS A 83 22.53 1.32 5.50
C HIS A 83 21.85 0.88 6.77
N PHE A 84 20.81 0.08 6.63
CA PHE A 84 20.19 -0.65 7.74
C PHE A 84 21.07 -1.86 8.11
N LEU A 85 21.04 -2.21 9.41
CA LEU A 85 21.70 -3.41 9.90
C LEU A 85 20.88 -4.66 9.53
N ASN A 86 21.52 -5.81 9.51
CA ASN A 86 20.95 -7.04 8.99
C ASN A 86 19.70 -7.50 9.75
N TRP A 87 19.67 -7.30 11.07
CA TRP A 87 18.57 -7.74 11.92
C TRP A 87 18.24 -6.76 13.02
N TYR A 88 16.92 -6.55 13.25
CA TYR A 88 16.37 -5.77 14.37
C TYR A 88 15.32 -6.59 15.11
N HIS A 89 15.21 -6.37 16.40
CA HIS A 89 14.07 -6.84 17.18
C HIS A 89 12.88 -5.90 16.92
N THR A 90 11.76 -6.43 16.44
CA THR A 90 10.61 -5.61 15.99
C THR A 90 9.94 -4.80 17.09
N GLN A 91 9.92 -5.32 18.32
CA GLN A 91 9.27 -4.66 19.45
C GLN A 91 10.16 -3.63 20.16
N THR A 92 11.47 -3.85 20.21
CA THR A 92 12.41 -2.95 20.89
C THR A 92 13.16 -2.01 19.96
N LEU A 93 13.12 -2.27 18.66
CA LEU A 93 13.85 -1.59 17.59
C LEU A 93 15.38 -1.67 17.71
N LEU A 94 15.89 -2.46 18.66
CA LEU A 94 17.32 -2.64 18.85
C LEU A 94 17.90 -3.58 17.78
N PRO A 95 19.11 -3.28 17.27
CA PRO A 95 19.79 -4.18 16.37
C PRO A 95 20.19 -5.49 17.07
N LEU A 96 20.13 -6.60 16.35
CA LEU A 96 20.62 -7.89 16.85
C LEU A 96 22.11 -8.05 16.50
N TYR A 97 22.85 -8.65 17.41
CA TYR A 97 24.28 -8.84 17.27
C TYR A 97 24.63 -10.13 16.49
N PRO A 98 25.73 -10.13 15.72
CA PRO A 98 26.64 -8.98 15.50
C PRO A 98 25.95 -7.91 14.61
N ARG A 99 26.28 -6.62 14.83
CA ARG A 99 25.81 -5.55 13.96
C ARG A 99 26.52 -5.68 12.61
N TYR A 100 25.73 -5.97 11.60
CA TYR A 100 26.23 -6.33 10.29
C TYR A 100 25.44 -5.63 9.20
N VAL A 101 26.10 -5.10 8.18
CA VAL A 101 25.48 -4.58 6.97
C VAL A 101 25.60 -5.63 5.88
N SER A 102 24.47 -6.17 5.43
CA SER A 102 24.39 -7.09 4.30
C SER A 102 24.22 -6.31 3.00
N THR A 103 25.05 -6.58 2.02
CA THR A 103 24.95 -5.95 0.69
C THR A 103 23.65 -6.32 -0.02
N VAL A 104 23.23 -7.58 0.08
CA VAL A 104 22.00 -8.07 -0.53
C VAL A 104 20.78 -7.42 0.10
N ASP A 105 20.71 -7.37 1.44
CA ASP A 105 19.60 -6.75 2.14
C ASP A 105 19.49 -5.25 1.85
N SER A 106 20.64 -4.56 1.81
CA SER A 106 20.69 -3.14 1.41
C SER A 106 20.15 -2.92 0.00
N GLY A 107 20.56 -3.77 -0.95
CA GLY A 107 20.10 -3.70 -2.33
C GLY A 107 18.61 -3.99 -2.47
N ASN A 108 18.11 -5.01 -1.79
CA ASN A 108 16.71 -5.40 -1.81
C ASN A 108 15.82 -4.29 -1.23
N LEU A 109 16.21 -3.72 -0.09
CA LEU A 109 15.46 -2.63 0.53
C LEU A 109 15.46 -1.37 -0.35
N ALA A 110 16.63 -0.95 -0.88
CA ALA A 110 16.71 0.22 -1.75
C ALA A 110 15.83 0.07 -3.00
N ALA A 111 15.88 -1.11 -3.65
CA ALA A 111 15.02 -1.41 -4.79
C ALA A 111 13.53 -1.37 -4.42
N SER A 112 13.17 -1.93 -3.26
CA SER A 112 11.79 -1.95 -2.78
C SER A 112 11.28 -0.56 -2.48
N LEU A 113 12.08 0.30 -1.82
CA LEU A 113 11.74 1.68 -1.51
C LEU A 113 11.53 2.51 -2.79
N LEU A 114 12.42 2.37 -3.79
CA LEU A 114 12.29 3.08 -5.06
C LEU A 114 11.07 2.60 -5.85
N THR A 115 10.79 1.30 -5.87
CA THR A 115 9.60 0.74 -6.52
C THR A 115 8.33 1.19 -5.81
N PHE A 116 8.31 1.14 -4.49
CA PHE A 116 7.20 1.59 -3.67
C PHE A 116 6.91 3.09 -3.91
N LYS A 117 7.96 3.92 -3.95
CA LYS A 117 7.85 5.35 -4.27
C LYS A 117 7.11 5.58 -5.60
N GLU A 118 7.51 4.89 -6.67
CA GLU A 118 6.83 5.05 -7.98
C GLU A 118 5.38 4.55 -7.92
N GLY A 119 5.14 3.45 -7.18
CA GLY A 119 3.78 2.93 -6.98
C GLY A 119 2.86 3.93 -6.30
N ILE A 120 3.29 4.57 -5.20
CA ILE A 120 2.44 5.56 -4.52
C ILE A 120 2.29 6.86 -5.32
N LEU A 121 3.31 7.31 -6.05
CA LEU A 121 3.20 8.46 -6.95
C LEU A 121 2.17 8.25 -8.06
N SER A 122 1.99 7.03 -8.53
CA SER A 122 0.97 6.71 -9.54
C SER A 122 -0.46 6.98 -9.05
N LEU A 123 -0.70 6.99 -7.72
CA LEU A 123 -2.00 7.24 -7.12
C LEU A 123 -2.55 8.64 -7.43
N TYR A 124 -1.71 9.61 -7.78
CA TYR A 124 -2.16 10.93 -8.20
C TYR A 124 -3.12 10.89 -9.39
N THR A 125 -2.86 9.98 -10.33
CA THR A 125 -3.55 9.90 -11.62
C THR A 125 -4.42 8.66 -11.77
N LEU A 126 -4.33 7.72 -10.85
CA LEU A 126 -5.21 6.54 -10.85
C LEU A 126 -6.61 6.94 -10.37
N PRO A 127 -7.68 6.32 -10.94
CA PRO A 127 -9.05 6.54 -10.48
C PRO A 127 -9.22 6.19 -9.00
N VAL A 128 -9.94 7.02 -8.23
CA VAL A 128 -10.23 6.76 -6.80
C VAL A 128 -11.13 5.54 -6.58
N LEU A 129 -11.91 5.13 -7.57
CA LEU A 129 -12.61 3.85 -7.60
C LEU A 129 -12.05 3.01 -8.74
N ARG A 130 -11.51 1.85 -8.41
CA ARG A 130 -10.97 0.87 -9.34
C ARG A 130 -11.82 -0.40 -9.32
N ASP A 131 -11.84 -1.12 -10.44
CA ASP A 131 -12.56 -2.40 -10.58
C ASP A 131 -12.02 -3.49 -9.64
N ASP A 132 -10.78 -3.30 -9.16
CA ASP A 132 -10.12 -4.21 -8.22
C ASP A 132 -10.79 -4.25 -6.84
N LEU A 133 -11.53 -3.20 -6.45
CA LEU A 133 -12.33 -3.21 -5.22
C LEU A 133 -13.29 -4.40 -5.16
N TYR A 134 -14.03 -4.63 -6.24
CA TYR A 134 -14.99 -5.75 -6.30
C TYR A 134 -14.30 -7.10 -6.27
N LYS A 135 -13.17 -7.22 -6.98
CA LYS A 135 -12.34 -8.44 -6.98
C LYS A 135 -11.79 -8.71 -5.59
N GLY A 136 -11.26 -7.68 -4.91
CA GLY A 136 -10.73 -7.81 -3.57
C GLY A 136 -11.77 -8.25 -2.54
N LEU A 137 -12.99 -7.71 -2.61
CA LEU A 137 -14.10 -8.11 -1.76
C LEU A 137 -14.55 -9.56 -2.05
N THR A 138 -14.66 -9.93 -3.34
CA THR A 138 -15.04 -11.30 -3.73
C THR A 138 -13.97 -12.32 -3.35
N ASP A 139 -12.69 -11.98 -3.42
CA ASP A 139 -11.61 -12.84 -2.92
C ASP A 139 -11.72 -13.09 -1.41
N THR A 140 -12.01 -12.05 -0.63
CA THR A 140 -12.21 -12.17 0.82
C THR A 140 -13.43 -13.04 1.13
N ILE A 141 -14.55 -12.84 0.41
CA ILE A 141 -15.75 -13.68 0.53
C ILE A 141 -15.45 -15.13 0.14
N ALA A 142 -14.65 -15.37 -0.90
CA ALA A 142 -14.30 -16.73 -1.31
C ALA A 142 -13.52 -17.49 -0.22
N VAL A 143 -12.57 -16.81 0.46
CA VAL A 143 -11.87 -17.41 1.60
C VAL A 143 -12.81 -17.63 2.76
N LEU A 144 -13.68 -16.67 3.09
CA LEU A 144 -14.66 -16.80 4.15
C LEU A 144 -15.61 -17.99 3.92
N ARG A 145 -16.11 -18.18 2.70
CA ARG A 145 -16.93 -19.34 2.30
C ARG A 145 -16.20 -20.67 2.51
N GLU A 146 -14.93 -20.73 2.16
CA GLU A 146 -14.09 -21.91 2.37
C GLU A 146 -13.97 -22.25 3.86
N LYS A 147 -13.71 -21.23 4.71
CA LYS A 147 -13.50 -21.40 6.15
C LYS A 147 -14.78 -21.72 6.93
N THR A 148 -15.91 -21.19 6.49
CA THR A 148 -17.21 -21.40 7.14
C THR A 148 -18.00 -22.57 6.55
N LYS A 149 -17.58 -23.10 5.40
CA LYS A 149 -18.30 -24.11 4.62
C LYS A 149 -19.71 -23.64 4.20
N GLU A 150 -19.88 -22.33 4.02
CA GLU A 150 -21.13 -21.71 3.55
C GLU A 150 -20.96 -21.17 2.12
N PRO A 151 -21.04 -22.01 1.08
CA PRO A 151 -20.75 -21.61 -0.31
C PRO A 151 -21.72 -20.57 -0.87
N GLY A 152 -22.94 -20.49 -0.32
CA GLY A 152 -23.96 -19.52 -0.73
C GLY A 152 -23.90 -18.16 -0.04
N ALA A 153 -22.98 -17.98 0.95
CA ALA A 153 -22.88 -16.70 1.62
C ALA A 153 -22.62 -15.55 0.64
N PHE A 154 -23.41 -14.47 0.71
CA PHE A 154 -23.33 -13.28 -0.17
C PHE A 154 -23.59 -13.52 -1.67
N GLN A 155 -23.99 -14.73 -2.09
CA GLN A 155 -24.13 -15.09 -3.51
C GLN A 155 -25.06 -14.12 -4.25
N LYS A 156 -26.25 -13.87 -3.70
CA LYS A 156 -27.23 -12.98 -4.30
C LYS A 156 -26.71 -11.55 -4.46
N ILE A 157 -25.97 -11.03 -3.47
CA ILE A 157 -25.42 -9.66 -3.51
C ILE A 157 -24.39 -9.54 -4.63
N ILE A 158 -23.54 -10.58 -4.81
CA ILE A 158 -22.53 -10.61 -5.88
C ILE A 158 -23.19 -10.74 -7.25
N GLU A 159 -24.20 -11.60 -7.40
CA GLU A 159 -24.92 -11.82 -8.66
C GLU A 159 -25.76 -10.61 -9.07
N ASP A 160 -26.39 -9.93 -8.10
CA ASP A 160 -27.18 -8.71 -8.33
C ASP A 160 -26.28 -7.50 -8.66
N HIS A 161 -24.95 -7.60 -8.40
CA HIS A 161 -24.02 -6.55 -8.76
C HIS A 161 -23.67 -6.69 -10.24
N GLN A 162 -24.32 -5.90 -11.09
CA GLN A 162 -23.92 -5.71 -12.47
C GLN A 162 -23.20 -4.37 -12.56
N GLU A 163 -22.04 -4.34 -13.22
CA GLU A 163 -21.41 -3.08 -13.62
C GLU A 163 -22.33 -2.41 -14.65
N ILE A 164 -23.26 -1.60 -14.16
CA ILE A 164 -24.22 -0.89 -14.99
C ILE A 164 -23.68 0.52 -15.24
N GLY A 165 -23.33 0.80 -16.49
CA GLY A 165 -23.11 2.17 -16.96
C GLY A 165 -21.68 2.51 -17.35
N THR A 166 -21.61 3.55 -18.21
CA THR A 166 -20.36 4.02 -18.82
C THR A 166 -19.83 5.33 -18.22
N THR A 167 -20.65 6.02 -17.40
CA THR A 167 -20.28 7.31 -16.80
C THR A 167 -19.79 7.15 -15.36
N ALA A 168 -18.93 8.08 -14.93
CA ALA A 168 -18.37 8.07 -13.56
C ALA A 168 -19.47 8.06 -12.50
N SER A 169 -20.50 8.90 -12.63
CA SER A 169 -21.55 9.03 -11.61
C SER A 169 -22.35 7.74 -11.46
N VAL A 170 -22.64 7.02 -12.55
CA VAL A 170 -23.35 5.73 -12.51
C VAL A 170 -22.48 4.64 -11.91
N ARG A 171 -21.19 4.58 -12.24
CA ARG A 171 -20.26 3.60 -11.65
C ARG A 171 -20.05 3.83 -10.16
N LEU A 172 -19.90 5.07 -9.73
CA LEU A 172 -19.79 5.44 -8.31
C LEU A 172 -21.07 5.11 -7.54
N SER A 173 -22.24 5.38 -8.12
CA SER A 173 -23.53 5.02 -7.55
C SER A 173 -23.71 3.50 -7.41
N SER A 174 -23.28 2.73 -8.43
CA SER A 174 -23.30 1.28 -8.40
C SER A 174 -22.41 0.71 -7.30
N ALA A 175 -21.18 1.24 -7.16
CA ALA A 175 -20.25 0.86 -6.10
C ALA A 175 -20.80 1.15 -4.70
N LYS A 176 -21.38 2.34 -4.51
CA LYS A 176 -22.04 2.74 -3.27
C LYS A 176 -23.17 1.78 -2.92
N THR A 177 -24.07 1.52 -3.86
CA THR A 177 -25.22 0.61 -3.67
C THR A 177 -24.74 -0.81 -3.33
N PHE A 178 -23.67 -1.28 -3.95
CA PHE A 178 -23.10 -2.59 -3.64
C PHE A 178 -22.60 -2.66 -2.20
N LEU A 179 -21.82 -1.65 -1.76
CA LEU A 179 -21.30 -1.57 -0.40
C LEU A 179 -22.40 -1.39 0.64
N GLU A 180 -23.45 -0.60 0.35
CA GLU A 180 -24.63 -0.42 1.21
C GLU A 180 -25.43 -1.72 1.44
N LYS A 181 -25.38 -2.64 0.48
CA LYS A 181 -25.99 -3.98 0.63
C LYS A 181 -25.03 -4.97 1.31
N LEU A 182 -23.75 -4.92 0.96
CA LEU A 182 -22.76 -5.89 1.43
C LEU A 182 -22.38 -5.67 2.89
N LEU A 183 -22.17 -4.42 3.32
CA LEU A 183 -21.72 -4.11 4.68
C LEU A 183 -22.69 -4.62 5.75
N PRO A 184 -24.01 -4.32 5.73
CA PRO A 184 -24.94 -4.86 6.73
C PRO A 184 -25.03 -6.39 6.69
N ALA A 185 -24.91 -6.99 5.51
CA ALA A 185 -24.92 -8.45 5.38
C ALA A 185 -23.64 -9.07 5.98
N ALA A 186 -22.49 -8.42 5.82
CA ALA A 186 -21.23 -8.83 6.42
C ALA A 186 -21.25 -8.69 7.95
N GLU A 187 -21.82 -7.62 8.49
CA GLU A 187 -22.01 -7.42 9.92
C GLU A 187 -22.93 -8.50 10.53
N ALA A 188 -24.08 -8.76 9.92
CA ALA A 188 -24.97 -9.85 10.36
C ALA A 188 -24.29 -11.22 10.28
N PHE A 189 -23.46 -11.44 9.26
CA PHE A 189 -22.70 -12.67 9.13
C PHE A 189 -21.62 -12.79 10.23
N LEU A 190 -20.92 -11.69 10.56
CA LEU A 190 -19.97 -11.62 11.66
C LEU A 190 -20.61 -11.96 12.99
N ASP A 191 -21.79 -11.39 13.29
CA ASP A 191 -22.52 -11.68 14.53
C ASP A 191 -22.92 -13.16 14.63
N LYS A 192 -23.31 -13.77 13.51
CA LYS A 192 -23.53 -15.21 13.45
C LYS A 192 -22.23 -15.98 13.74
N GLN A 193 -21.10 -15.60 13.14
CA GLN A 193 -19.82 -16.28 13.34
C GLN A 193 -19.31 -16.13 14.78
N LYS A 194 -19.53 -15.01 15.45
CA LYS A 194 -19.21 -14.83 16.87
C LYS A 194 -19.92 -15.83 17.78
N THR A 195 -21.07 -16.35 17.35
CA THR A 195 -21.87 -17.32 18.11
C THR A 195 -21.45 -18.76 17.84
N ILE A 196 -21.17 -19.11 16.58
CA ILE A 196 -21.00 -20.51 16.15
C ILE A 196 -19.67 -20.79 15.44
N GLY A 197 -18.89 -19.75 15.16
CA GLY A 197 -17.68 -19.82 14.33
C GLY A 197 -16.42 -20.22 15.10
N THR A 198 -15.37 -20.44 14.34
CA THR A 198 -14.00 -20.62 14.82
C THR A 198 -13.30 -19.25 14.89
N THR A 199 -12.21 -19.15 15.64
CA THR A 199 -11.36 -17.93 15.68
C THR A 199 -10.99 -17.46 14.27
N GLU A 200 -10.64 -18.40 13.38
CA GLU A 200 -10.29 -18.09 12.01
C GLU A 200 -11.48 -17.56 11.19
N SER A 201 -12.66 -18.15 11.32
CA SER A 201 -13.86 -17.69 10.60
C SER A 201 -14.33 -16.32 11.11
N ILE A 202 -14.20 -16.04 12.39
CA ILE A 202 -14.50 -14.73 12.98
C ILE A 202 -13.55 -13.69 12.41
N TRP A 203 -12.24 -13.95 12.40
CA TRP A 203 -11.23 -13.05 11.85
C TRP A 203 -11.50 -12.70 10.38
N TRP A 204 -11.86 -13.69 9.54
CA TRP A 204 -12.19 -13.45 8.15
C TRP A 204 -13.48 -12.64 7.97
N ALA A 205 -14.48 -12.84 8.84
CA ALA A 205 -15.71 -12.05 8.83
C ALA A 205 -15.46 -10.60 9.27
N GLU A 206 -14.66 -10.38 10.31
CA GLU A 206 -14.19 -9.04 10.74
C GLU A 206 -13.41 -8.33 9.64
N THR A 207 -12.56 -9.07 8.95
CA THR A 207 -11.78 -8.55 7.82
C THR A 207 -12.68 -8.08 6.67
N LEU A 208 -13.73 -8.85 6.33
CA LEU A 208 -14.70 -8.43 5.31
C LEU A 208 -15.45 -7.16 5.73
N VAL A 209 -15.95 -7.11 6.96
CA VAL A 209 -16.63 -5.91 7.50
C VAL A 209 -15.71 -4.70 7.43
N LYS A 210 -14.46 -4.83 7.89
CA LYS A 210 -13.46 -3.75 7.86
C LYS A 210 -13.16 -3.29 6.42
N GLN A 211 -13.00 -4.23 5.48
CA GLN A 211 -12.75 -3.92 4.07
C GLN A 211 -13.93 -3.16 3.45
N CYS A 212 -15.18 -3.59 3.68
CA CYS A 212 -16.38 -2.89 3.22
C CYS A 212 -16.50 -1.49 3.85
N SER A 213 -16.32 -1.37 5.16
CA SER A 213 -16.44 -0.11 5.89
C SER A 213 -15.43 0.93 5.41
N ASN A 214 -14.15 0.54 5.26
CA ASN A 214 -13.09 1.43 4.78
C ASN A 214 -13.33 1.88 3.33
N ALA A 215 -13.73 0.95 2.46
CA ALA A 215 -14.07 1.28 1.08
C ALA A 215 -15.27 2.23 0.99
N SER A 216 -16.32 1.99 1.78
CA SER A 216 -17.48 2.85 1.85
C SER A 216 -17.13 4.25 2.35
N PHE A 217 -16.31 4.34 3.39
CA PHE A 217 -15.85 5.61 3.96
C PHE A 217 -15.06 6.44 2.94
N GLU A 218 -14.01 5.85 2.34
CA GLU A 218 -13.15 6.54 1.38
C GLU A 218 -13.94 6.98 0.14
N LEU A 219 -14.75 6.08 -0.43
CA LEU A 219 -15.55 6.38 -1.61
C LEU A 219 -16.61 7.48 -1.34
N THR A 220 -17.33 7.38 -0.23
CA THR A 220 -18.37 8.33 0.12
C THR A 220 -17.78 9.72 0.40
N THR A 221 -16.66 9.78 1.12
CA THR A 221 -16.00 11.06 1.45
C THR A 221 -15.46 11.74 0.20
N LEU A 222 -14.77 11.00 -0.68
CA LEU A 222 -14.17 11.59 -1.87
C LEU A 222 -15.18 11.94 -2.97
N THR A 223 -16.21 11.12 -3.15
CA THR A 223 -17.05 11.18 -4.36
C THR A 223 -18.55 11.24 -4.10
N GLY A 224 -18.99 11.12 -2.84
CA GLY A 224 -20.44 11.06 -2.51
C GLY A 224 -21.25 12.28 -2.92
N TRP A 225 -20.62 13.44 -3.06
CA TRP A 225 -21.20 14.67 -3.52
C TRP A 225 -21.47 14.72 -5.04
N MET A 226 -20.79 13.89 -5.82
CA MET A 226 -20.83 13.94 -7.29
C MET A 226 -22.20 13.61 -7.85
N GLN A 227 -22.88 12.63 -7.26
CA GLN A 227 -24.23 12.23 -7.67
C GLN A 227 -25.24 13.36 -7.44
N ASP A 228 -25.12 14.07 -6.31
CA ASP A 228 -26.02 15.18 -5.97
C ASP A 228 -25.88 16.35 -6.94
N VAL A 229 -24.63 16.67 -7.35
CA VAL A 229 -24.38 17.70 -8.38
C VAL A 229 -24.91 17.28 -9.74
N ASP A 230 -24.71 16.01 -10.15
CA ASP A 230 -25.14 15.49 -11.45
C ASP A 230 -26.65 15.46 -11.60
N GLN A 231 -27.37 15.14 -10.54
CA GLN A 231 -28.84 15.06 -10.52
C GLN A 231 -29.54 16.40 -10.29
N HIS A 232 -28.83 17.41 -9.83
CA HIS A 232 -29.45 18.71 -9.50
C HIS A 232 -29.52 19.60 -10.75
N PRO A 233 -30.75 20.08 -11.18
CA PRO A 233 -30.92 20.78 -12.43
C PRO A 233 -30.05 22.02 -12.59
N LYS A 234 -29.99 22.88 -11.54
CA LYS A 234 -29.20 24.13 -11.59
C LYS A 234 -27.68 23.86 -11.56
N LEU A 235 -27.23 22.79 -10.87
CA LEU A 235 -25.81 22.52 -10.74
C LEU A 235 -25.27 21.77 -11.94
N SER A 236 -26.02 20.84 -12.52
CA SER A 236 -25.63 20.10 -13.73
C SER A 236 -25.47 20.98 -14.97
N GLU A 237 -26.20 22.11 -15.03
CA GLU A 237 -26.02 23.16 -16.06
C GLU A 237 -24.70 23.93 -15.86
N VAL A 238 -24.33 24.18 -14.62
CA VAL A 238 -23.14 24.97 -14.25
C VAL A 238 -21.87 24.15 -14.28
N PHE A 239 -21.96 22.87 -13.91
CA PHE A 239 -20.82 21.97 -13.81
C PHE A 239 -21.14 20.60 -14.41
N ARG A 240 -20.41 20.24 -15.46
CA ARG A 240 -20.53 18.91 -16.08
C ARG A 240 -19.61 17.92 -15.38
N MET A 241 -20.21 16.83 -14.90
CA MET A 241 -19.45 15.73 -14.32
C MET A 241 -18.56 15.06 -15.37
N PRO A 242 -17.35 14.62 -14.98
CA PRO A 242 -16.47 13.87 -15.88
C PRO A 242 -17.09 12.53 -16.30
N VAL A 243 -16.74 12.08 -17.48
CA VAL A 243 -17.14 10.75 -17.96
C VAL A 243 -16.35 9.66 -17.20
N HIS A 244 -15.09 9.95 -16.84
CA HIS A 244 -14.21 9.04 -16.15
C HIS A 244 -14.29 9.22 -14.63
N ILE A 245 -14.06 8.13 -13.90
CA ILE A 245 -13.89 8.21 -12.44
C ILE A 245 -12.66 9.08 -12.16
N PRO A 246 -12.82 10.13 -11.32
CA PRO A 246 -11.73 11.06 -11.06
C PRO A 246 -10.57 10.40 -10.31
N SER A 247 -9.37 10.91 -10.54
CA SER A 247 -8.20 10.72 -9.71
C SER A 247 -8.16 11.75 -8.57
N LEU A 248 -7.16 11.65 -7.67
CA LEU A 248 -6.95 12.67 -6.63
C LEU A 248 -6.68 14.04 -7.25
N ASN A 249 -5.85 14.12 -8.30
CA ASN A 249 -5.59 15.35 -9.03
C ASN A 249 -6.86 15.93 -9.70
N ASP A 250 -7.69 15.06 -10.27
CA ASP A 250 -8.96 15.50 -10.87
C ASP A 250 -9.90 16.05 -9.81
N LEU A 251 -10.01 15.41 -8.63
CA LEU A 251 -10.83 15.90 -7.53
C LEU A 251 -10.40 17.29 -7.07
N MET A 252 -9.09 17.53 -6.93
CA MET A 252 -8.58 18.87 -6.60
C MET A 252 -8.99 19.90 -7.65
N ASN A 253 -8.73 19.62 -8.93
CA ASN A 253 -9.07 20.53 -10.03
C ASN A 253 -10.59 20.77 -10.13
N MET A 254 -11.39 19.72 -10.00
CA MET A 254 -12.86 19.83 -10.05
C MET A 254 -13.42 20.69 -8.91
N THR A 255 -12.95 20.46 -7.70
CA THR A 255 -13.43 21.19 -6.52
C THR A 255 -13.00 22.65 -6.56
N ASP A 256 -11.81 22.97 -7.06
CA ASP A 256 -11.34 24.34 -7.24
C ASP A 256 -12.21 25.15 -8.25
N VAL A 257 -12.78 24.47 -9.25
CA VAL A 257 -13.70 25.09 -10.21
C VAL A 257 -15.13 25.16 -9.68
N LEU A 258 -15.57 24.09 -9.00
CA LEU A 258 -16.97 23.95 -8.56
C LEU A 258 -17.30 24.84 -7.36
N LEU A 259 -16.43 24.91 -6.35
CA LEU A 259 -16.70 25.61 -5.10
C LEU A 259 -17.05 27.10 -5.31
N PRO A 260 -16.29 27.91 -6.08
CA PRO A 260 -16.64 29.31 -6.31
C PRO A 260 -17.98 29.48 -7.05
N ARG A 261 -18.33 28.52 -7.93
CA ARG A 261 -19.62 28.57 -8.66
C ARG A 261 -20.78 28.22 -7.75
N LEU A 262 -20.60 27.21 -6.88
CA LEU A 262 -21.61 26.82 -5.90
C LEU A 262 -21.87 27.94 -4.90
N GLU A 263 -20.84 28.60 -4.37
CA GLU A 263 -20.95 29.76 -3.49
C GLU A 263 -21.76 30.89 -4.13
N LYS A 264 -21.49 31.20 -5.41
CA LYS A 264 -22.26 32.18 -6.16
C LYS A 264 -23.72 31.76 -6.33
N THR A 265 -23.99 30.48 -6.54
CA THR A 265 -25.35 29.94 -6.66
C THR A 265 -26.11 30.07 -5.33
N ILE A 266 -25.46 29.71 -4.21
CA ILE A 266 -26.00 29.84 -2.85
C ILE A 266 -26.37 31.30 -2.51
N LEU A 267 -25.53 32.26 -2.91
CA LEU A 267 -25.80 33.67 -2.67
C LEU A 267 -27.05 34.14 -3.41
N ASN A 268 -27.34 33.59 -4.57
CA ASN A 268 -28.50 33.98 -5.41
C ASN A 268 -29.76 33.14 -5.11
N GLU A 269 -29.66 32.10 -4.31
CA GLU A 269 -30.78 31.21 -3.99
C GLU A 269 -31.73 31.86 -2.99
N GLN A 270 -33.04 31.87 -3.30
CA GLN A 270 -34.10 32.49 -2.50
C GLN A 270 -34.87 31.46 -1.65
N GLY A 271 -34.85 30.19 -2.05
CA GLY A 271 -35.52 29.09 -1.32
C GLY A 271 -34.70 28.71 -0.09
N PRO A 272 -35.25 28.83 1.14
CA PRO A 272 -34.47 28.53 2.34
C PRO A 272 -34.02 27.07 2.43
N GLU A 273 -34.88 26.10 2.08
CA GLU A 273 -34.56 24.66 2.10
C GLU A 273 -33.49 24.30 1.06
N GLU A 274 -33.62 24.84 -0.14
CA GLU A 274 -32.67 24.66 -1.24
C GLU A 274 -31.30 25.27 -0.89
N LYS A 275 -31.29 26.41 -0.28
CA LYS A 275 -30.06 27.07 0.19
C LYS A 275 -29.36 26.29 1.27
N GLU A 276 -30.10 25.75 2.26
CA GLU A 276 -29.56 24.93 3.33
C GLU A 276 -28.94 23.62 2.75
N TRP A 277 -29.62 22.96 1.82
CA TRP A 277 -29.11 21.78 1.13
C TRP A 277 -27.81 22.07 0.33
N MET A 278 -27.78 23.23 -0.38
CA MET A 278 -26.55 23.63 -1.11
C MET A 278 -25.36 23.92 -0.17
N ILE A 279 -25.62 24.49 1.02
CA ILE A 279 -24.59 24.74 2.04
C ILE A 279 -24.02 23.39 2.57
N GLU A 280 -24.90 22.40 2.81
CA GLU A 280 -24.47 21.07 3.20
C GLU A 280 -23.64 20.39 2.09
N LEU A 281 -24.07 20.51 0.84
CA LEU A 281 -23.34 20.02 -0.32
C LEU A 281 -21.95 20.68 -0.42
N GLU A 282 -21.88 22.00 -0.25
CA GLU A 282 -20.61 22.74 -0.22
C GLU A 282 -19.66 22.18 0.84
N SER A 283 -20.17 21.92 2.05
CA SER A 283 -19.38 21.32 3.14
C SER A 283 -18.82 19.95 2.74
N ARG A 284 -19.64 19.09 2.11
CA ARG A 284 -19.19 17.76 1.64
C ARG A 284 -18.11 17.87 0.54
N ILE A 285 -18.25 18.81 -0.38
CA ILE A 285 -17.24 19.06 -1.43
C ILE A 285 -15.94 19.57 -0.82
N ARG A 286 -16.00 20.46 0.18
CA ARG A 286 -14.81 20.93 0.90
C ARG A 286 -14.11 19.82 1.66
N ASN A 287 -14.85 18.91 2.29
CA ASN A 287 -14.30 17.75 2.97
C ASN A 287 -13.63 16.77 1.98
N ALA A 288 -14.23 16.53 0.82
CA ALA A 288 -13.63 15.73 -0.25
C ALA A 288 -12.30 16.34 -0.74
N ARG A 289 -12.28 17.66 -0.94
CA ARG A 289 -11.08 18.41 -1.32
C ARG A 289 -9.98 18.31 -0.25
N LEU A 290 -10.34 18.49 1.02
CA LEU A 290 -9.41 18.40 2.14
C LEU A 290 -8.78 17.00 2.20
N MET A 291 -9.61 15.97 2.16
CA MET A 291 -9.14 14.58 2.17
C MET A 291 -8.22 14.27 0.99
N ALA A 292 -8.57 14.71 -0.23
CA ALA A 292 -7.72 14.52 -1.39
C ALA A 292 -6.37 15.26 -1.24
N ALA A 293 -6.37 16.47 -0.69
CA ALA A 293 -5.16 17.25 -0.42
C ALA A 293 -4.25 16.56 0.62
N GLU A 294 -4.82 16.08 1.71
CA GLU A 294 -4.09 15.33 2.76
C GLU A 294 -3.47 14.03 2.21
N MET A 295 -4.20 13.33 1.34
CA MET A 295 -3.69 12.12 0.67
C MET A 295 -2.51 12.46 -0.26
N ILE A 296 -2.61 13.55 -1.04
CA ILE A 296 -1.53 14.04 -1.92
C ILE A 296 -0.30 14.42 -1.08
N GLU A 297 -0.47 15.18 0.00
CA GLU A 297 0.63 15.56 0.90
C GLU A 297 1.30 14.32 1.54
N SER A 298 0.49 13.33 1.92
CA SER A 298 1.00 12.05 2.44
C SER A 298 1.83 11.31 1.39
N ILE A 299 1.37 11.25 0.14
CA ILE A 299 2.10 10.62 -0.98
C ILE A 299 3.45 11.32 -1.19
N ASP A 300 3.48 12.67 -1.22
CA ASP A 300 4.72 13.44 -1.38
C ASP A 300 5.71 13.18 -0.26
N THR A 301 5.21 13.16 0.98
CA THR A 301 6.00 12.91 2.18
C THR A 301 6.62 11.51 2.15
N LEU A 302 5.80 10.48 1.86
CA LEU A 302 6.27 9.11 1.78
C LEU A 302 7.27 8.90 0.64
N ALA A 303 7.01 9.51 -0.53
CA ALA A 303 7.93 9.45 -1.67
C ALA A 303 9.30 10.05 -1.33
N LYS A 304 9.33 11.18 -0.63
CA LYS A 304 10.57 11.81 -0.14
C LYS A 304 11.28 10.93 0.88
N GLN A 305 10.57 10.39 1.86
CA GLN A 305 11.13 9.47 2.85
C GLN A 305 11.74 8.22 2.19
N CYS A 306 11.12 7.66 1.16
CA CYS A 306 11.68 6.52 0.43
C CYS A 306 13.03 6.85 -0.22
N ILE A 307 13.20 8.04 -0.79
CA ILE A 307 14.48 8.49 -1.37
C ILE A 307 15.54 8.63 -0.28
N GLU A 308 15.20 9.28 0.84
CA GLU A 308 16.12 9.50 1.96
C GLU A 308 16.56 8.18 2.63
N LEU A 309 15.63 7.22 2.76
CA LEU A 309 15.91 5.91 3.34
C LEU A 309 16.68 4.98 2.40
N ALA A 310 16.67 5.24 1.10
CA ALA A 310 17.40 4.48 0.08
C ALA A 310 18.77 5.13 -0.29
N ASP A 311 19.16 6.22 0.37
CA ASP A 311 20.44 6.90 0.09
C ASP A 311 21.58 6.29 0.93
N TYR A 312 22.35 5.40 0.32
CA TYR A 312 23.41 4.63 0.96
C TYR A 312 24.81 5.07 0.49
N GLN A 313 25.79 4.95 1.40
CA GLN A 313 27.22 5.10 1.09
C GLN A 313 27.82 3.71 0.89
N TYR A 314 28.28 3.40 -0.33
CA TYR A 314 28.77 2.07 -0.68
C TYR A 314 30.29 1.89 -0.59
N ASP A 315 31.06 2.94 -0.27
CA ASP A 315 32.54 2.97 -0.25
C ASP A 315 33.17 1.83 0.57
N PHE A 316 32.55 1.48 1.68
CA PHE A 316 33.04 0.41 2.58
C PHE A 316 32.64 -1.01 2.16
N LEU A 317 31.67 -1.15 1.27
CA LEU A 317 31.19 -2.43 0.73
C LEU A 317 31.77 -2.73 -0.66
N PHE A 318 32.16 -1.71 -1.40
CA PHE A 318 32.58 -1.82 -2.78
C PHE A 318 34.10 -1.90 -2.92
N ASP A 319 34.58 -2.82 -3.76
CA ASP A 319 35.99 -2.91 -4.17
C ASP A 319 36.16 -2.26 -5.54
N PRO A 320 36.75 -1.05 -5.61
CA PRO A 320 36.89 -0.34 -6.89
C PRO A 320 37.93 -0.97 -7.82
N ALA A 321 38.86 -1.80 -7.31
CA ALA A 321 39.88 -2.45 -8.14
C ALA A 321 39.32 -3.66 -8.88
N GLN A 322 38.36 -4.37 -8.28
CA GLN A 322 37.72 -5.54 -8.85
C GLN A 322 36.30 -5.26 -9.37
N HIS A 323 35.74 -4.11 -9.07
CA HIS A 323 34.36 -3.72 -9.36
C HIS A 323 33.31 -4.64 -8.71
N PHE A 324 33.60 -5.18 -7.50
CA PHE A 324 32.72 -6.09 -6.77
C PHE A 324 32.16 -5.47 -5.51
N PHE A 325 30.97 -5.92 -5.15
CA PHE A 325 30.50 -5.81 -3.78
C PHE A 325 30.99 -6.97 -2.93
N SER A 326 31.48 -6.67 -1.72
CA SER A 326 31.64 -7.63 -0.63
C SER A 326 30.27 -8.18 -0.22
N ILE A 327 30.24 -9.37 0.39
CA ILE A 327 29.02 -9.96 0.97
C ILE A 327 28.43 -9.02 2.01
N GLY A 328 29.27 -8.38 2.82
CA GLY A 328 28.85 -7.40 3.79
C GLY A 328 29.98 -6.86 4.64
N TYR A 329 29.60 -6.20 5.73
CA TYR A 329 30.52 -5.49 6.64
C TYR A 329 30.11 -5.71 8.10
N ASN A 330 31.05 -6.20 8.91
CA ASN A 330 30.90 -6.26 10.36
C ASN A 330 31.22 -4.88 10.95
N VAL A 331 30.23 -4.25 11.56
CA VAL A 331 30.36 -2.87 12.08
C VAL A 331 31.24 -2.83 13.34
N GLU A 332 31.20 -3.87 14.17
CA GLU A 332 31.99 -3.94 15.43
C GLU A 332 33.46 -4.18 15.18
N ASP A 333 33.76 -5.12 14.27
CA ASP A 333 35.12 -5.46 13.90
C ASP A 333 35.72 -4.46 12.90
N HIS A 334 34.94 -3.50 12.41
CA HIS A 334 35.31 -2.60 11.33
C HIS A 334 35.91 -3.33 10.13
N ARG A 335 35.31 -4.46 9.77
CA ARG A 335 35.88 -5.38 8.77
C ARG A 335 34.88 -5.74 7.68
N ARG A 336 35.33 -5.54 6.44
CA ARG A 336 34.64 -6.03 5.25
C ARG A 336 34.87 -7.55 5.11
N ASP A 337 33.82 -8.30 4.72
CA ASP A 337 33.97 -9.70 4.40
C ASP A 337 34.89 -9.90 3.19
N PRO A 338 35.73 -10.95 3.19
CA PRO A 338 36.63 -11.25 2.08
C PRO A 338 35.91 -11.80 0.86
N GLY A 339 34.70 -12.37 1.04
CA GLY A 339 33.87 -12.86 -0.04
C GLY A 339 33.20 -11.71 -0.80
N CYS A 340 33.13 -11.83 -2.12
CA CYS A 340 32.52 -10.85 -3.00
C CYS A 340 31.50 -11.47 -3.93
N TYR A 341 30.55 -10.65 -4.36
CA TYR A 341 29.59 -11.00 -5.40
C TYR A 341 30.11 -10.56 -6.77
N ASP A 342 30.22 -11.51 -7.69
CA ASP A 342 30.50 -11.24 -9.10
C ASP A 342 29.22 -11.29 -9.95
N LEU A 343 29.36 -11.21 -11.28
CA LEU A 343 28.27 -11.32 -12.25
C LEU A 343 27.34 -12.52 -12.01
N LEU A 344 27.85 -13.62 -11.48
CA LEU A 344 27.10 -14.86 -11.23
C LEU A 344 26.45 -14.90 -9.84
N GLY A 345 26.73 -13.93 -8.98
CA GLY A 345 26.08 -13.75 -7.68
C GLY A 345 24.67 -13.20 -7.85
N SER A 346 23.71 -14.07 -8.22
CA SER A 346 22.35 -13.67 -8.62
C SER A 346 21.60 -12.86 -7.55
N GLU A 347 21.82 -13.17 -6.29
CA GLU A 347 21.18 -12.49 -5.16
C GLU A 347 21.62 -11.02 -5.00
N ALA A 348 22.84 -10.68 -5.40
CA ALA A 348 23.37 -9.32 -5.34
C ALA A 348 23.05 -8.47 -6.59
N ARG A 349 22.51 -9.06 -7.65
CA ARG A 349 22.26 -8.37 -8.94
C ARG A 349 21.38 -7.16 -8.79
N LEU A 350 20.32 -7.27 -7.98
CA LEU A 350 19.41 -6.16 -7.74
C LEU A 350 20.12 -4.99 -7.05
N GLY A 351 20.94 -5.27 -6.04
CA GLY A 351 21.74 -4.25 -5.34
C GLY A 351 22.76 -3.57 -6.26
N VAL A 352 23.47 -4.35 -7.11
CA VAL A 352 24.39 -3.80 -8.13
C VAL A 352 23.65 -2.89 -9.10
N TYR A 353 22.49 -3.32 -9.62
CA TYR A 353 21.66 -2.52 -10.52
C TYR A 353 21.23 -1.20 -9.90
N VAL A 354 20.68 -1.24 -8.68
CA VAL A 354 20.24 -0.03 -7.97
C VAL A 354 21.39 0.93 -7.71
N ALA A 355 22.53 0.44 -7.24
CA ALA A 355 23.71 1.27 -6.98
C ALA A 355 24.25 1.93 -8.25
N ILE A 356 24.22 1.24 -9.40
CA ILE A 356 24.56 1.83 -10.71
C ILE A 356 23.53 2.89 -11.10
N ALA A 357 22.24 2.58 -10.99
CA ALA A 357 21.16 3.50 -11.36
C ALA A 357 21.18 4.79 -10.52
N GLN A 358 21.62 4.71 -9.26
CA GLN A 358 21.83 5.85 -8.38
C GLN A 358 23.19 6.57 -8.60
N GLY A 359 24.03 6.11 -9.53
CA GLY A 359 25.35 6.67 -9.79
C GLY A 359 26.37 6.47 -8.66
N LYS A 360 26.16 5.47 -7.79
CA LYS A 360 27.02 5.20 -6.62
C LYS A 360 28.22 4.31 -6.95
N ILE A 361 28.11 3.46 -7.98
CA ILE A 361 29.18 2.60 -8.49
C ILE A 361 29.21 2.64 -10.03
N PRO A 362 30.35 2.31 -10.67
CA PRO A 362 30.45 2.35 -12.11
C PRO A 362 29.67 1.22 -12.80
N GLN A 363 29.23 1.46 -14.03
CA GLN A 363 28.43 0.52 -14.83
C GLN A 363 29.18 -0.79 -15.12
N GLU A 364 30.50 -0.76 -15.19
CA GLU A 364 31.38 -1.91 -15.40
C GLU A 364 31.16 -3.00 -14.35
N SER A 365 30.72 -2.62 -13.14
CA SER A 365 30.40 -3.56 -12.06
C SER A 365 29.29 -4.55 -12.45
N TRP A 366 28.43 -4.20 -13.41
CA TRP A 366 27.39 -5.09 -13.91
C TRP A 366 27.95 -6.33 -14.63
N PHE A 367 29.12 -6.20 -15.25
CA PHE A 367 29.77 -7.24 -16.06
C PHE A 367 30.96 -7.88 -15.35
N ALA A 368 31.31 -7.43 -14.17
CA ALA A 368 32.52 -7.89 -13.46
C ALA A 368 32.39 -9.37 -13.06
N LEU A 369 33.39 -10.18 -13.41
CA LEU A 369 33.46 -11.62 -13.16
C LEU A 369 34.73 -11.97 -12.39
N GLY A 370 34.57 -12.52 -11.18
CA GLY A 370 35.67 -12.86 -10.26
C GLY A 370 36.24 -14.25 -10.43
N ARG A 371 35.80 -14.99 -11.43
CA ARG A 371 36.23 -16.38 -11.69
C ARG A 371 36.64 -16.59 -13.16
N GLN A 372 37.58 -17.48 -13.36
CA GLN A 372 37.99 -17.81 -14.72
C GLN A 372 36.95 -18.71 -15.39
N LEU A 373 36.55 -18.33 -16.60
CA LEU A 373 35.78 -19.21 -17.48
C LEU A 373 36.76 -20.09 -18.25
N THR A 374 36.66 -21.41 -18.05
CA THR A 374 37.48 -22.37 -18.78
C THR A 374 36.63 -23.15 -19.78
N ASN A 375 37.13 -23.31 -21.00
CA ASN A 375 36.54 -24.20 -21.97
C ASN A 375 37.04 -25.60 -21.64
N THR A 376 36.14 -26.52 -21.28
CA THR A 376 36.47 -27.92 -20.97
C THR A 376 36.68 -28.79 -22.21
N GLY A 377 36.59 -28.22 -23.41
CA GLY A 377 36.92 -28.94 -24.67
C GLY A 377 35.92 -30.05 -25.05
N LYS A 378 34.68 -29.98 -24.53
CA LYS A 378 33.60 -30.88 -24.97
C LYS A 378 32.72 -30.23 -26.00
#